data_afaf4ec3f12cc96d1bf8963171c8c9f8
#
_entry.id   afaf4ec3f12cc96d1bf8963171c8c9f8
#
_cell.length_a   1.000
_cell.length_b   1.000
_cell.length_c   1.000
_cell.angle_alpha   90.00
_cell.angle_beta   90.00
_cell.angle_gamma   90.00
#
_symmetry.space_group_name_H-M   'P 1'
#
loop_
_entity.id
_entity.type
_entity.pdbx_description
1 polymer ?
#
loop_
_entity_poly.entity_id
_entity_poly.type
_entity_poly.pdbx_seq_one_letter_code
_entity_poly.pdbx_strand_id
1 'polypeptide(L)'
;MKLTVVRYTTKPEMAEENARLIQAVFGELRAKSPDDVRYLSLKLSDDTFVHFSIAETPDGASPIPRLEAFRSFQSGLKERCAEPPQQTGATIVGNYRMMADV
;
A
#
# COMPACT_ATOMS: atom_id res chain seq x y z
N MET A 1 12.08 -8.15 -9.22
CA MET A 1 10.80 -8.02 -8.48
C MET A 1 11.09 -7.73 -7.02
N LYS A 2 10.48 -6.70 -6.47
CA LYS A 2 10.69 -6.32 -5.08
C LYS A 2 9.33 -6.23 -4.38
N LEU A 3 9.15 -7.03 -3.32
CA LEU A 3 7.94 -7.02 -2.50
C LEU A 3 8.20 -6.25 -1.22
N THR A 4 7.34 -5.27 -0.95
CA THR A 4 7.43 -4.45 0.26
C THR A 4 6.13 -4.55 1.03
N VAL A 5 6.24 -4.65 2.36
CA VAL A 5 5.08 -4.67 3.26
C VAL A 5 5.18 -3.49 4.20
N VAL A 6 4.08 -2.74 4.32
CA VAL A 6 3.97 -1.61 5.25
C VAL A 6 2.81 -1.88 6.18
N ARG A 7 3.05 -1.74 7.49
CA ARG A 7 2.03 -1.96 8.50
C ARG A 7 1.98 -0.78 9.47
N TYR A 8 0.77 -0.33 9.81
CA TYR A 8 0.55 0.72 10.79
C TYR A 8 -0.85 0.59 11.37
N THR A 9 -1.08 1.24 12.51
CA THR A 9 -2.40 1.26 13.14
C THR A 9 -2.86 2.70 13.24
N THR A 10 -4.07 3.00 12.79
CA THR A 10 -4.62 4.35 12.91
C THR A 10 -5.32 4.52 14.24
N LYS A 11 -5.55 5.80 14.61
CA LYS A 11 -6.49 6.12 15.67
C LYS A 11 -7.88 5.69 15.20
N PRO A 12 -8.75 5.17 16.10
CA PRO A 12 -10.05 4.67 15.66
C PRO A 12 -10.89 5.70 14.89
N GLU A 13 -10.86 6.97 15.31
CA GLU A 13 -11.62 8.03 14.66
C GLU A 13 -11.07 8.43 13.30
N MET A 14 -9.87 7.97 12.95
CA MET A 14 -9.23 8.29 11.68
C MET A 14 -9.25 7.14 10.67
N ALA A 15 -9.77 5.97 11.07
CA ALA A 15 -9.71 4.78 10.22
C ALA A 15 -10.49 4.95 8.92
N GLU A 16 -11.68 5.55 8.97
CA GLU A 16 -12.48 5.77 7.76
C GLU A 16 -11.82 6.74 6.80
N GLU A 17 -11.28 7.83 7.31
CA GLU A 17 -10.56 8.80 6.48
C GLU A 17 -9.33 8.17 5.84
N ASN A 18 -8.61 7.34 6.60
CA ASN A 18 -7.45 6.64 6.06
C ASN A 18 -7.85 5.70 4.91
N ALA A 19 -8.94 4.95 5.08
CA ALA A 19 -9.44 4.07 4.04
C ALA A 19 -9.85 4.86 2.79
N ARG A 20 -10.50 6.01 2.98
CA ARG A 20 -10.90 6.86 1.85
C ARG A 20 -9.69 7.35 1.06
N LEU A 21 -8.63 7.76 1.75
CA LEU A 21 -7.41 8.21 1.08
C LEU A 21 -6.73 7.08 0.31
N ILE A 22 -6.76 5.85 0.86
CA ILE A 22 -6.24 4.68 0.17
C ILE A 22 -7.05 4.40 -1.10
N GLN A 23 -8.39 4.47 -1.02
CA GLN A 23 -9.25 4.24 -2.18
C GLN A 23 -8.95 5.23 -3.31
N ALA A 24 -8.61 6.47 -2.97
CA ALA A 24 -8.22 7.46 -3.97
C ALA A 24 -6.93 7.06 -4.69
N VAL A 25 -5.99 6.44 -3.98
CA VAL A 25 -4.76 5.91 -4.59
C VAL A 25 -5.11 4.86 -5.64
N PHE A 26 -6.02 3.93 -5.31
CA PHE A 26 -6.44 2.89 -6.24
C PHE A 26 -7.21 3.47 -7.42
N GLY A 27 -7.99 4.54 -7.21
CA GLY A 27 -8.64 5.24 -8.30
C GLY A 27 -7.64 5.78 -9.31
N GLU A 28 -6.57 6.40 -8.82
CA GLU A 28 -5.52 6.91 -9.70
C GLU A 28 -4.76 5.78 -10.40
N LEU A 29 -4.49 4.68 -9.68
CA LEU A 29 -3.85 3.51 -10.28
C LEU A 29 -4.67 2.95 -11.43
N ARG A 30 -6.00 2.83 -11.26
CA ARG A 30 -6.87 2.33 -12.33
C ARG A 30 -6.89 3.28 -13.52
N ALA A 31 -6.85 4.59 -13.28
CA ALA A 31 -6.86 5.57 -14.35
C ALA A 31 -5.56 5.55 -15.15
N LYS A 32 -4.42 5.39 -14.48
CA LYS A 32 -3.11 5.39 -15.14
C LYS A 32 -2.67 4.02 -15.61
N SER A 33 -3.23 2.96 -15.03
CA SER A 33 -2.96 1.57 -15.40
C SER A 33 -1.48 1.21 -15.56
N PRO A 34 -0.62 1.51 -14.59
CA PRO A 34 0.77 1.07 -14.72
C PRO A 34 0.83 -0.45 -14.68
N ASP A 35 1.66 -1.04 -15.54
CA ASP A 35 1.75 -2.50 -15.65
C ASP A 35 2.99 -3.07 -14.92
N ASP A 36 3.75 -2.21 -14.26
CA ASP A 36 4.99 -2.59 -13.59
C ASP A 36 4.87 -2.58 -12.06
N VAL A 37 3.65 -2.56 -11.53
CA VAL A 37 3.41 -2.57 -10.10
C VAL A 37 2.15 -3.37 -9.77
N ARG A 38 2.18 -4.06 -8.63
CA ARG A 38 1.01 -4.71 -8.03
C ARG A 38 0.84 -4.16 -6.63
N TYR A 39 -0.38 -3.88 -6.24
CA TYR A 39 -0.63 -3.19 -4.97
C TYR A 39 -1.91 -3.73 -4.35
N LEU A 40 -1.83 -4.05 -3.05
CA LEU A 40 -2.96 -4.54 -2.26
C LEU A 40 -2.94 -3.88 -0.90
N SER A 41 -4.07 -3.37 -0.45
CA SER A 41 -4.19 -2.79 0.89
C SER A 41 -5.31 -3.51 1.65
N LEU A 42 -5.04 -3.85 2.89
CA LEU A 42 -5.98 -4.51 3.77
C LEU A 42 -6.20 -3.67 5.03
N LYS A 43 -7.43 -3.69 5.52
CA LYS A 43 -7.75 -3.15 6.85
C LYS A 43 -8.15 -4.32 7.73
N LEU A 44 -7.42 -4.50 8.82
CA LEU A 44 -7.72 -5.53 9.80
C LEU A 44 -8.79 -5.02 10.78
N SER A 45 -9.32 -5.91 11.62
CA SER A 45 -10.44 -5.57 12.50
C SER A 45 -10.08 -4.61 13.65
N ASP A 46 -8.78 -4.39 13.89
CA ASP A 46 -8.29 -3.54 14.98
C ASP A 46 -7.73 -2.19 14.48
N ASP A 47 -8.22 -1.71 13.33
CA ASP A 47 -7.76 -0.48 12.69
C ASP A 47 -6.30 -0.51 12.25
N THR A 48 -5.74 -1.71 12.11
CA THR A 48 -4.42 -1.91 11.52
C THR A 48 -4.56 -2.02 10.00
N PHE A 49 -3.70 -1.31 9.29
CA PHE A 49 -3.66 -1.36 7.82
C PHE A 49 -2.37 -2.04 7.38
N VAL A 50 -2.48 -2.87 6.36
CA VAL A 50 -1.32 -3.56 5.78
C VAL A 50 -1.34 -3.31 4.28
N HIS A 51 -0.22 -2.84 3.76
CA HIS A 51 -0.06 -2.59 2.33
C HIS A 51 1.01 -3.52 1.79
N PHE A 52 0.69 -4.18 0.69
CA PHE A 52 1.63 -5.02 -0.05
C PHE A 52 1.86 -4.37 -1.40
N SER A 53 3.11 -4.17 -1.78
CA SER A 53 3.41 -3.67 -3.12
C SER A 53 4.53 -4.49 -3.74
N ILE A 54 4.38 -4.78 -5.03
CA ILE A 54 5.41 -5.45 -5.82
C ILE A 54 5.78 -4.53 -6.95
N ALA A 55 7.06 -4.13 -7.00
CA ALA A 55 7.60 -3.37 -8.11
C ALA A 55 8.27 -4.35 -9.08
N GLU A 56 7.78 -4.39 -10.31
CA GLU A 56 8.27 -5.30 -11.34
C GLU A 56 9.24 -4.60 -12.30
N THR A 57 9.68 -3.40 -11.96
CA THR A 57 10.67 -2.66 -12.74
C THR A 57 12.05 -3.27 -12.56
N PRO A 58 12.94 -3.14 -13.57
CA PRO A 58 14.28 -3.72 -13.46
C PRO A 58 15.10 -3.19 -12.28
N ASP A 59 14.88 -1.94 -11.88
CA ASP A 59 15.62 -1.31 -10.78
C ASP A 59 14.87 -1.42 -9.44
N GLY A 60 13.70 -2.08 -9.41
CA GLY A 60 12.89 -2.22 -8.21
C GLY A 60 12.20 -0.94 -7.77
N ALA A 61 12.26 0.12 -8.56
CA ALA A 61 11.60 1.38 -8.22
C ALA A 61 10.10 1.30 -8.50
N SER A 62 9.28 1.78 -7.57
CA SER A 62 7.83 1.76 -7.71
C SER A 62 7.32 3.10 -8.23
N PRO A 63 6.31 3.11 -9.12
CA PRO A 63 5.69 4.36 -9.54
C PRO A 63 4.73 4.94 -8.47
N ILE A 64 4.36 4.15 -7.45
CA ILE A 64 3.37 4.55 -6.46
C ILE A 64 3.71 5.87 -5.76
N PRO A 65 4.95 6.11 -5.29
CA PRO A 65 5.27 7.38 -4.62
C PRO A 65 5.10 8.63 -5.48
N ARG A 66 5.00 8.47 -6.80
CA ARG A 66 4.79 9.60 -7.70
C ARG A 66 3.33 9.92 -7.96
N LEU A 67 2.42 9.07 -7.50
CA LEU A 67 0.98 9.32 -7.64
C LEU A 67 0.56 10.47 -6.73
N GLU A 68 -0.27 11.36 -7.26
CA GLU A 68 -0.79 12.50 -6.51
C GLU A 68 -1.60 12.04 -5.31
N ALA A 69 -2.47 11.06 -5.51
CA ALA A 69 -3.29 10.52 -4.44
C ALA A 69 -2.43 9.85 -3.36
N PHE A 70 -1.31 9.24 -3.73
CA PHE A 70 -0.42 8.63 -2.76
C PHE A 70 0.29 9.70 -1.91
N ARG A 71 0.69 10.80 -2.54
CA ARG A 71 1.28 11.92 -1.79
C ARG A 71 0.28 12.52 -0.83
N SER A 72 -0.99 12.64 -1.26
CA SER A 72 -2.07 13.10 -0.37
C SER A 72 -2.30 12.13 0.78
N PHE A 73 -2.25 10.82 0.51
CA PHE A 73 -2.37 9.80 1.53
C PHE A 73 -1.23 9.90 2.55
N GLN A 74 0.00 10.06 2.09
CA GLN A 74 1.16 10.15 2.98
C GLN A 74 1.18 11.45 3.78
N SER A 75 0.67 12.53 3.21
CA SER A 75 0.54 13.80 3.92
C SER A 75 -0.47 13.62 5.07
N GLY A 76 -0.03 13.75 6.30
CA GLY A 76 -0.89 13.57 7.45
C GLY A 76 -1.03 12.12 7.94
N LEU A 77 -0.36 11.17 7.30
CA LEU A 77 -0.42 9.78 7.76
C LEU A 77 0.06 9.64 9.20
N LYS A 78 1.13 10.34 9.54
CA LYS A 78 1.69 10.31 10.89
C LYS A 78 0.67 10.76 11.93
N GLU A 79 -0.08 11.79 11.61
CA GLU A 79 -1.10 12.33 12.53
C GLU A 79 -2.31 11.40 12.65
N ARG A 80 -2.57 10.58 11.63
CA ARG A 80 -3.66 9.60 11.69
C ARG A 80 -3.28 8.35 12.46
N CYS A 81 -1.99 8.10 12.69
CA CYS A 81 -1.52 6.85 13.27
C CYS A 81 -1.48 6.87 14.78
N ALA A 82 -1.96 5.79 15.41
CA ALA A 82 -1.67 5.46 16.79
C ALA A 82 -0.33 4.74 16.88
N GLU A 83 -0.02 3.91 15.90
CA GLU A 83 1.29 3.26 15.77
C GLU A 83 1.86 3.59 14.39
N PRO A 84 3.10 4.10 14.32
CA PRO A 84 3.66 4.60 13.06
C PRO A 84 3.91 3.48 12.05
N PRO A 85 4.00 3.82 10.76
CA PRO A 85 4.28 2.83 9.73
C PRO A 85 5.63 2.15 9.92
N GLN A 86 5.61 0.83 9.74
CA GLN A 86 6.81 0.00 9.69
C GLN A 86 6.89 -0.63 8.32
N GLN A 87 8.00 -0.42 7.64
CA GLN A 87 8.21 -0.93 6.29
C GLN A 87 9.26 -2.02 6.32
N THR A 88 8.99 -3.12 5.62
CA THR A 88 9.95 -4.21 5.50
C THR A 88 9.86 -4.83 4.12
N GLY A 89 10.96 -5.39 3.67
CA GLY A 89 10.95 -6.24 2.49
C GLY A 89 10.39 -7.60 2.86
N ALA A 90 9.87 -8.33 1.87
CA ALA A 90 9.28 -9.64 2.10
C ALA A 90 9.63 -10.57 0.96
N THR A 91 9.65 -11.87 1.27
CA THR A 91 9.89 -12.93 0.30
C THR A 91 8.64 -13.79 0.24
N ILE A 92 8.19 -14.11 -0.96
CA ILE A 92 7.05 -15.00 -1.15
C ILE A 92 7.52 -16.43 -0.84
N VAL A 93 6.92 -17.03 0.18
CA VAL A 93 7.23 -18.40 0.56
C VAL A 93 6.35 -19.38 -0.20
N GLY A 94 5.14 -18.98 -0.55
CA GLY A 94 4.21 -19.80 -1.31
C GLY A 94 3.12 -18.92 -1.89
N ASN A 95 2.58 -19.35 -3.02
CA ASN A 95 1.50 -18.64 -3.69
C ASN A 95 0.60 -19.66 -4.37
N TYR A 96 -0.68 -19.63 -4.03
CA TYR A 96 -1.68 -20.45 -4.72
C TYR A 96 -2.82 -19.51 -5.15
N ARG A 97 -2.79 -19.11 -6.39
CA ARG A 97 -3.84 -18.29 -7.03
C ARG A 97 -4.02 -16.88 -6.45
N MET A 98 -3.14 -16.43 -5.53
CA MET A 98 -3.23 -15.05 -5.04
C MET A 98 -2.62 -14.07 -6.03
N MET A 99 -1.64 -14.52 -6.80
CA MET A 99 -0.97 -13.70 -7.81
C MET A 99 -0.67 -14.57 -9.01
N ALA A 100 -0.36 -13.92 -10.14
CA ALA A 100 0.16 -14.62 -11.30
C ALA A 100 1.45 -15.34 -10.91
N ASP A 101 1.84 -16.32 -11.70
CA ASP A 101 3.05 -17.11 -11.45
C ASP A 101 4.28 -16.22 -11.26
N VAL A 102 5.06 -16.53 -10.26
CA VAL A 102 6.30 -15.85 -9.94
C VAL A 102 7.44 -16.85 -9.87
#